data_d8e767d68724e177f8b932fe1245d82d
#
_entry.id   d8e767d68724e177f8b932fe1245d82d
#
_cell.length_a   1.000
_cell.length_b   1.000
_cell.length_c   1.000
_cell.angle_alpha   90.00
_cell.angle_beta   90.00
_cell.angle_gamma   90.00
#
_symmetry.space_group_name_H-M   'P 1'
#
loop_
_entity.id
_entity.type
_entity.pdbx_description
1 polymer ?
#
loop_
_entity_poly.entity_id
_entity_poly.type
_entity_poly.pdbx_seq_one_letter_code
_entity_poly.pdbx_strand_id
1 'polypeptide(L)'
;MIKEMMVNKKIIVDDALECLLMPSDPAHDSLYASMQYSLMAGGKRIRPCLFLVLLDILGVDSNLYINVACALECVHTYSLIHDDLPGMDNDDYRRGKLANHKRYGVGIATMAGDGLLTYAFELLACENNISFFKRIALIKILTAAAGPAGMVGGQAHDKGAEGKTLSLLELMFLDQCKTGKLICASLDMASEIAGLSKNDKEAIHTYGKHIGLLFQITDDLLDFNGVFQEMGKVPLQDISEHKCTYVTLLGKHQAQQRARKEAVAAVQSLGAFGEEFKPLRELPEMILCRRK
;
A
#
# COMPACT_ATOMS: atom_id res chain seq x y z
N MET A 1 -19.90 -8.42 -1.76
CA MET A 1 -19.01 -9.22 -2.63
C MET A 1 -17.54 -8.83 -2.46
N ILE A 2 -17.13 -7.58 -2.75
CA ILE A 2 -15.70 -7.17 -2.61
C ILE A 2 -15.14 -7.38 -1.20
N LYS A 3 -15.90 -7.05 -0.15
CA LYS A 3 -15.46 -7.23 1.24
C LYS A 3 -15.08 -8.68 1.57
N GLU A 4 -15.86 -9.62 1.10
CA GLU A 4 -15.60 -11.06 1.30
C GLU A 4 -14.37 -11.52 0.52
N MET A 5 -14.24 -11.09 -0.76
CA MET A 5 -13.04 -11.37 -1.56
C MET A 5 -11.78 -10.85 -0.88
N MET A 6 -11.79 -9.60 -0.41
CA MET A 6 -10.65 -9.00 0.30
C MET A 6 -10.30 -9.75 1.58
N VAL A 7 -11.31 -10.19 2.37
CA VAL A 7 -11.08 -10.98 3.58
C VAL A 7 -10.44 -12.33 3.26
N ASN A 8 -10.96 -13.04 2.25
CA ASN A 8 -10.42 -14.33 1.84
C ASN A 8 -8.98 -14.21 1.32
N LYS A 9 -8.72 -13.20 0.46
CA LYS A 9 -7.35 -12.97 -0.04
C LYS A 9 -6.39 -12.53 1.07
N LYS A 10 -6.88 -11.79 2.06
CA LYS A 10 -6.06 -11.43 3.23
C LYS A 10 -5.59 -12.66 3.99
N ILE A 11 -6.45 -13.65 4.21
CA ILE A 11 -6.07 -14.90 4.91
C ILE A 11 -4.96 -15.60 4.11
N ILE A 12 -5.13 -15.78 2.80
CA ILE A 12 -4.14 -16.41 1.92
C ILE A 12 -2.80 -15.67 1.96
N VAL A 13 -2.83 -14.34 1.95
CA VAL A 13 -1.61 -13.52 2.02
C VAL A 13 -0.95 -13.64 3.39
N ASP A 14 -1.72 -13.59 4.49
CA ASP A 14 -1.15 -13.70 5.84
C ASP A 14 -0.49 -15.08 6.04
N ASP A 15 -1.15 -16.17 5.60
CA ASP A 15 -0.58 -17.53 5.66
C ASP A 15 0.72 -17.64 4.84
N ALA A 16 0.76 -17.05 3.65
CA ALA A 16 1.96 -17.04 2.83
C ALA A 16 3.11 -16.23 3.46
N LEU A 17 2.80 -15.05 4.01
CA LEU A 17 3.79 -14.20 4.68
C LEU A 17 4.35 -14.86 5.95
N GLU A 18 3.58 -15.66 6.67
CA GLU A 18 4.03 -16.40 7.85
C GLU A 18 5.13 -17.42 7.52
N CYS A 19 5.03 -18.06 6.35
CA CYS A 19 5.98 -19.06 5.89
C CYS A 19 7.11 -18.50 5.00
N LEU A 20 7.08 -17.18 4.70
CA LEU A 20 7.92 -16.59 3.66
C LEU A 20 9.41 -16.51 4.04
N LEU A 21 9.68 -16.14 5.30
CA LEU A 21 11.00 -15.79 5.78
C LEU A 21 11.58 -16.91 6.65
N MET A 22 12.44 -17.73 6.04
CA MET A 22 13.16 -18.80 6.73
C MET A 22 14.67 -18.53 6.67
N PRO A 23 15.36 -18.29 7.80
CA PRO A 23 16.80 -18.10 7.79
C PRO A 23 17.50 -19.39 7.36
N SER A 24 18.47 -19.29 6.48
CA SER A 24 19.32 -20.40 6.07
C SER A 24 20.49 -20.66 7.03
N ASP A 25 20.79 -19.69 7.90
CA ASP A 25 21.89 -19.72 8.86
C ASP A 25 21.45 -19.04 10.16
N PRO A 26 21.67 -19.66 11.34
CA PRO A 26 21.34 -19.07 12.64
C PRO A 26 21.96 -17.69 12.92
N ALA A 27 23.07 -17.36 12.26
CA ALA A 27 23.69 -16.03 12.37
C ALA A 27 22.75 -14.90 11.90
N HIS A 28 21.75 -15.22 11.08
CA HIS A 28 20.77 -14.26 10.55
C HIS A 28 19.44 -14.23 11.32
N ASP A 29 19.26 -15.04 12.36
CA ASP A 29 17.98 -15.19 13.09
C ASP A 29 17.41 -13.85 13.57
N SER A 30 18.25 -12.96 14.11
CA SER A 30 17.81 -11.66 14.61
C SER A 30 17.25 -10.77 13.50
N LEU A 31 17.85 -10.79 12.32
CA LEU A 31 17.38 -10.04 11.16
C LEU A 31 16.04 -10.59 10.66
N TYR A 32 15.95 -11.89 10.44
CA TYR A 32 14.74 -12.54 9.96
C TYR A 32 13.58 -12.41 10.97
N ALA A 33 13.85 -12.54 12.27
CA ALA A 33 12.87 -12.28 13.32
C ALA A 33 12.34 -10.84 13.30
N SER A 34 13.21 -9.86 13.05
CA SER A 34 12.85 -8.46 12.91
C SER A 34 11.98 -8.20 11.66
N MET A 35 12.36 -8.75 10.50
CA MET A 35 11.57 -8.70 9.27
C MET A 35 10.19 -9.33 9.47
N GLN A 36 10.13 -10.55 9.99
CA GLN A 36 8.89 -11.29 10.26
C GLN A 36 7.99 -10.56 11.25
N TYR A 37 8.56 -9.98 12.31
CA TYR A 37 7.81 -9.21 13.30
C TYR A 37 6.98 -8.08 12.66
N SER A 38 7.56 -7.32 11.72
CA SER A 38 6.87 -6.24 11.05
C SER A 38 5.89 -6.74 9.98
N LEU A 39 6.23 -7.77 9.23
CA LEU A 39 5.32 -8.41 8.28
C LEU A 39 4.08 -8.93 8.99
N MET A 40 4.24 -9.59 10.15
CA MET A 40 3.15 -10.18 10.92
C MET A 40 2.55 -9.25 11.97
N ALA A 41 2.84 -7.94 11.90
CA ALA A 41 2.20 -6.95 12.77
C ALA A 41 0.71 -6.72 12.45
N GLY A 42 0.17 -7.40 11.45
CA GLY A 42 -1.21 -7.23 10.99
C GLY A 42 -1.33 -6.21 9.85
N GLY A 43 -2.53 -5.65 9.70
CA GLY A 43 -2.85 -4.70 8.64
C GLY A 43 -3.95 -5.20 7.70
N LYS A 44 -4.38 -4.31 6.80
CA LYS A 44 -5.50 -4.58 5.86
C LYS A 44 -5.08 -5.35 4.61
N ARG A 45 -3.78 -5.48 4.33
CA ARG A 45 -3.21 -6.13 3.14
C ARG A 45 -3.82 -5.64 1.82
N ILE A 46 -4.13 -4.36 1.72
CA ILE A 46 -4.88 -3.80 0.58
C ILE A 46 -4.17 -4.05 -0.74
N ARG A 47 -2.87 -3.80 -0.80
CA ARG A 47 -2.07 -3.92 -2.03
C ARG A 47 -2.02 -5.35 -2.56
N PRO A 48 -1.57 -6.35 -1.79
CA PRO A 48 -1.60 -7.74 -2.25
C PRO A 48 -3.01 -8.24 -2.52
N CYS A 49 -4.02 -7.86 -1.71
CA CYS A 49 -5.39 -8.29 -1.95
C CYS A 49 -5.97 -7.70 -3.24
N LEU A 50 -5.73 -6.42 -3.56
CA LEU A 50 -6.17 -5.82 -4.82
C LEU A 50 -5.53 -6.52 -6.03
N PHE A 51 -4.25 -6.86 -5.95
CA PHE A 51 -3.55 -7.62 -6.97
C PHE A 51 -4.24 -8.98 -7.22
N LEU A 52 -4.46 -9.77 -6.15
CA LEU A 52 -5.07 -11.10 -6.25
C LEU A 52 -6.54 -11.04 -6.69
N VAL A 53 -7.32 -10.09 -6.17
CA VAL A 53 -8.73 -9.89 -6.53
C VAL A 53 -8.86 -9.53 -8.02
N LEU A 54 -8.00 -8.65 -8.53
CA LEU A 54 -8.04 -8.30 -9.95
C LEU A 54 -7.68 -9.49 -10.84
N LEU A 55 -6.70 -10.32 -10.46
CA LEU A 55 -6.40 -11.56 -11.20
C LEU A 55 -7.62 -12.48 -11.26
N ASP A 56 -8.31 -12.72 -10.15
CA ASP A 56 -9.53 -13.56 -10.12
C ASP A 56 -10.63 -12.98 -11.03
N ILE A 57 -10.84 -11.66 -11.00
CA ILE A 57 -11.82 -10.98 -11.87
C ILE A 57 -11.48 -11.17 -13.35
N LEU A 58 -10.19 -11.21 -13.67
CA LEU A 58 -9.67 -11.41 -15.03
C LEU A 58 -9.61 -12.91 -15.42
N GLY A 59 -10.10 -13.81 -14.57
CA GLY A 59 -10.13 -15.26 -14.84
C GLY A 59 -8.77 -15.94 -14.72
N VAL A 60 -7.80 -15.30 -14.05
CA VAL A 60 -6.46 -15.85 -13.80
C VAL A 60 -6.43 -16.45 -12.40
N ASP A 61 -5.95 -17.69 -12.25
CA ASP A 61 -5.77 -18.30 -10.93
C ASP A 61 -4.73 -17.52 -10.11
N SER A 62 -5.21 -16.67 -9.20
CA SER A 62 -4.38 -15.79 -8.40
C SER A 62 -3.47 -16.55 -7.42
N ASN A 63 -3.78 -17.80 -7.06
CA ASN A 63 -2.96 -18.60 -6.14
C ASN A 63 -1.57 -18.90 -6.74
N LEU A 64 -1.45 -18.92 -8.06
CA LEU A 64 -0.15 -19.09 -8.74
C LEU A 64 0.80 -17.91 -8.55
N TYR A 65 0.32 -16.76 -8.08
CA TYR A 65 1.08 -15.50 -8.02
C TYR A 65 1.20 -14.93 -6.60
N ILE A 66 1.12 -15.80 -5.59
CA ILE A 66 1.22 -15.41 -4.18
C ILE A 66 2.55 -14.73 -3.87
N ASN A 67 3.65 -15.17 -4.46
CA ASN A 67 4.96 -14.52 -4.28
C ASN A 67 4.97 -13.06 -4.76
N VAL A 68 4.25 -12.77 -5.85
CA VAL A 68 4.08 -11.39 -6.34
C VAL A 68 3.29 -10.55 -5.35
N ALA A 69 2.22 -11.10 -4.77
CA ALA A 69 1.45 -10.44 -3.72
C ALA A 69 2.31 -10.19 -2.47
N CYS A 70 3.12 -11.16 -2.05
CA CYS A 70 4.05 -11.01 -0.93
C CYS A 70 5.12 -9.94 -1.21
N ALA A 71 5.64 -9.84 -2.44
CA ALA A 71 6.60 -8.81 -2.83
C ALA A 71 6.02 -7.39 -2.64
N LEU A 72 4.76 -7.17 -3.01
CA LEU A 72 4.07 -5.90 -2.78
C LEU A 72 3.96 -5.56 -1.29
N GLU A 73 3.67 -6.54 -0.44
CA GLU A 73 3.58 -6.33 1.01
C GLU A 73 4.95 -6.16 1.66
N CYS A 74 6.01 -6.84 1.16
CA CYS A 74 7.39 -6.61 1.61
C CYS A 74 7.82 -5.17 1.34
N VAL A 75 7.54 -4.65 0.13
CA VAL A 75 7.82 -3.24 -0.22
C VAL A 75 7.02 -2.28 0.67
N HIS A 76 5.76 -2.55 0.94
CA HIS A 76 4.98 -1.74 1.86
C HIS A 76 5.51 -1.80 3.30
N THR A 77 5.92 -2.99 3.76
CA THR A 77 6.34 -3.18 5.14
C THR A 77 7.71 -2.55 5.42
N TYR A 78 8.67 -2.64 4.47
CA TYR A 78 9.95 -1.96 4.65
C TYR A 78 9.75 -0.45 4.82
N SER A 79 8.85 0.17 4.05
CA SER A 79 8.60 1.61 4.15
C SER A 79 8.08 1.99 5.54
N LEU A 80 7.18 1.17 6.12
CA LEU A 80 6.69 1.40 7.48
C LEU A 80 7.79 1.25 8.55
N ILE A 81 8.70 0.27 8.39
CA ILE A 81 9.84 0.11 9.31
C ILE A 81 10.74 1.35 9.27
N HIS A 82 11.05 1.84 8.07
CA HIS A 82 11.91 2.99 7.90
C HIS A 82 11.23 4.31 8.31
N ASP A 83 9.93 4.46 8.05
CA ASP A 83 9.15 5.62 8.50
C ASP A 83 9.17 5.77 10.03
N ASP A 84 9.11 4.65 10.77
CA ASP A 84 9.11 4.67 12.23
C ASP A 84 10.49 4.98 12.86
N LEU A 85 11.60 5.00 12.10
CA LEU A 85 12.94 5.21 12.64
C LEU A 85 13.09 6.61 13.28
N PRO A 86 14.02 6.77 14.28
CA PRO A 86 14.26 8.05 14.96
C PRO A 86 14.67 9.21 14.04
N GLY A 87 15.25 8.92 12.86
CA GLY A 87 15.57 9.92 11.84
C GLY A 87 14.41 10.27 10.90
N MET A 88 13.26 9.65 11.10
CA MET A 88 12.04 9.83 10.33
C MET A 88 10.89 10.31 11.24
N ASP A 89 9.83 9.53 11.40
CA ASP A 89 8.68 9.92 12.23
C ASP A 89 8.89 9.63 13.74
N ASN A 90 9.89 8.78 14.08
CA ASN A 90 10.23 8.38 15.45
C ASN A 90 9.03 7.82 16.22
N ASP A 91 8.20 7.03 15.56
CA ASP A 91 7.00 6.45 16.16
C ASP A 91 7.36 5.30 17.11
N ASP A 92 6.80 5.30 18.31
CA ASP A 92 7.02 4.25 19.31
C ASP A 92 6.17 3.00 19.04
N TYR A 93 5.03 3.15 18.35
CA TYR A 93 4.06 2.10 18.10
C TYR A 93 3.59 2.06 16.67
N ARG A 94 3.44 0.85 16.12
CA ARG A 94 2.85 0.58 14.80
C ARG A 94 1.82 -0.55 14.89
N ARG A 95 0.58 -0.29 14.48
CA ARG A 95 -0.51 -1.28 14.51
C ARG A 95 -0.73 -1.90 15.90
N GLY A 96 -0.57 -1.09 16.96
CA GLY A 96 -0.75 -1.51 18.36
C GLY A 96 0.40 -2.33 18.97
N LYS A 97 1.50 -2.53 18.22
CA LYS A 97 2.73 -3.16 18.69
C LYS A 97 3.85 -2.12 18.75
N LEU A 98 4.90 -2.38 19.52
CA LEU A 98 6.10 -1.55 19.49
C LEU A 98 6.64 -1.46 18.05
N ALA A 99 7.07 -0.26 17.62
CA ALA A 99 7.78 -0.07 16.36
C ALA A 99 9.03 -0.95 16.32
N ASN A 100 9.45 -1.35 15.12
CA ASN A 100 10.55 -2.32 14.96
C ASN A 100 11.82 -1.86 15.67
N HIS A 101 12.21 -0.59 15.51
CA HIS A 101 13.41 -0.03 16.14
C HIS A 101 13.35 0.02 17.66
N LYS A 102 12.16 0.07 18.26
CA LYS A 102 11.98 0.00 19.72
C LYS A 102 12.18 -1.42 20.25
N ARG A 103 11.87 -2.43 19.44
CA ARG A 103 11.99 -3.84 19.82
C ARG A 103 13.37 -4.43 19.53
N TYR A 104 13.96 -4.12 18.38
CA TYR A 104 15.19 -4.74 17.88
C TYR A 104 16.40 -3.78 17.82
N GLY A 105 16.18 -2.51 18.12
CA GLY A 105 17.19 -1.46 17.97
C GLY A 105 17.24 -0.89 16.56
N VAL A 106 17.74 0.34 16.44
CA VAL A 106 17.76 1.12 15.18
C VAL A 106 18.51 0.41 14.06
N GLY A 107 19.69 -0.16 14.36
CA GLY A 107 20.52 -0.82 13.35
C GLY A 107 19.83 -2.04 12.73
N ILE A 108 19.27 -2.93 13.56
CA ILE A 108 18.55 -4.11 13.04
C ILE A 108 17.27 -3.71 12.32
N ALA A 109 16.54 -2.72 12.79
CA ALA A 109 15.34 -2.22 12.10
C ALA A 109 15.68 -1.66 10.72
N THR A 110 16.78 -0.89 10.59
CA THR A 110 17.24 -0.39 9.29
C THR A 110 17.55 -1.56 8.34
N MET A 111 18.33 -2.55 8.81
CA MET A 111 18.67 -3.74 8.00
C MET A 111 17.43 -4.57 7.66
N ALA A 112 16.43 -4.64 8.55
CA ALA A 112 15.18 -5.36 8.28
C ALA A 112 14.38 -4.69 7.15
N GLY A 113 14.35 -3.37 7.07
CA GLY A 113 13.77 -2.64 5.95
C GLY A 113 14.52 -2.91 4.65
N ASP A 114 15.85 -2.79 4.65
CA ASP A 114 16.69 -3.08 3.48
C ASP A 114 16.52 -4.52 3.00
N GLY A 115 16.46 -5.47 3.96
CA GLY A 115 16.24 -6.89 3.70
C GLY A 115 14.90 -7.15 3.01
N LEU A 116 13.80 -6.57 3.53
CA LEU A 116 12.47 -6.73 2.94
C LEU A 116 12.38 -6.11 1.54
N LEU A 117 12.98 -4.92 1.33
CA LEU A 117 13.03 -4.28 0.03
C LEU A 117 13.75 -5.16 -1.00
N THR A 118 14.93 -5.67 -0.64
CA THR A 118 15.72 -6.54 -1.53
C THR A 118 15.00 -7.86 -1.79
N TYR A 119 14.44 -8.46 -0.75
CA TYR A 119 13.70 -9.73 -0.84
C TYR A 119 12.46 -9.64 -1.74
N ALA A 120 11.79 -8.49 -1.79
CA ALA A 120 10.68 -8.28 -2.73
C ALA A 120 11.10 -8.47 -4.19
N PHE A 121 12.31 -8.04 -4.57
CA PHE A 121 12.82 -8.26 -5.93
C PHE A 121 13.26 -9.71 -6.17
N GLU A 122 13.77 -10.40 -5.16
CA GLU A 122 14.06 -11.83 -5.22
C GLU A 122 12.77 -12.62 -5.52
N LEU A 123 11.66 -12.34 -4.80
CA LEU A 123 10.37 -12.98 -5.03
C LEU A 123 9.89 -12.81 -6.49
N LEU A 124 10.04 -11.60 -7.06
CA LEU A 124 9.67 -11.35 -8.45
C LEU A 124 10.61 -12.05 -9.44
N ALA A 125 11.91 -12.02 -9.17
CA ALA A 125 12.91 -12.63 -10.05
C ALA A 125 12.80 -14.16 -10.10
N CYS A 126 12.41 -14.77 -8.98
CA CYS A 126 12.26 -16.23 -8.84
C CYS A 126 10.85 -16.74 -9.16
N GLU A 127 9.89 -15.87 -9.56
CA GLU A 127 8.53 -16.33 -9.88
C GLU A 127 8.50 -17.16 -11.16
N ASN A 128 8.18 -18.45 -11.03
CA ASN A 128 8.27 -19.42 -12.11
C ASN A 128 7.01 -19.54 -12.98
N ASN A 129 5.86 -19.02 -12.50
CA ASN A 129 4.60 -19.09 -13.22
C ASN A 129 4.44 -18.01 -14.31
N ILE A 130 5.46 -17.15 -14.50
CA ILE A 130 5.46 -16.09 -15.51
C ILE A 130 6.73 -16.14 -16.36
N SER A 131 6.61 -15.70 -17.61
CA SER A 131 7.76 -15.64 -18.52
C SER A 131 8.81 -14.63 -18.05
N PHE A 132 10.04 -14.82 -18.48
CA PHE A 132 11.15 -13.89 -18.20
C PHE A 132 10.80 -12.43 -18.55
N PHE A 133 10.18 -12.20 -19.72
CA PHE A 133 9.78 -10.85 -20.13
C PHE A 133 8.75 -10.23 -19.18
N LYS A 134 7.78 -10.99 -18.72
CA LYS A 134 6.80 -10.52 -17.74
C LYS A 134 7.45 -10.26 -16.38
N ARG A 135 8.40 -11.10 -15.91
CA ARG A 135 9.15 -10.81 -14.68
C ARG A 135 9.85 -9.45 -14.74
N ILE A 136 10.53 -9.15 -15.84
CA ILE A 136 11.18 -7.85 -16.05
C ILE A 136 10.14 -6.72 -16.08
N ALA A 137 8.97 -6.92 -16.68
CA ALA A 137 7.90 -5.94 -16.66
C ALA A 137 7.39 -5.67 -15.24
N LEU A 138 7.16 -6.72 -14.43
CA LEU A 138 6.75 -6.57 -13.02
C LEU A 138 7.80 -5.83 -12.19
N ILE A 139 9.08 -6.18 -12.35
CA ILE A 139 10.19 -5.48 -11.69
C ILE A 139 10.20 -3.99 -12.09
N LYS A 140 10.00 -3.66 -13.36
CA LYS A 140 9.92 -2.26 -13.82
C LYS A 140 8.73 -1.52 -13.20
N ILE A 141 7.57 -2.15 -13.11
CA ILE A 141 6.38 -1.56 -12.46
C ILE A 141 6.68 -1.28 -10.99
N LEU A 142 7.22 -2.26 -10.27
CA LEU A 142 7.48 -2.14 -8.83
C LEU A 142 8.58 -1.10 -8.54
N THR A 143 9.69 -1.10 -9.32
CA THR A 143 10.77 -0.11 -9.14
C THR A 143 10.31 1.32 -9.41
N ALA A 144 9.48 1.53 -10.44
CA ALA A 144 8.91 2.84 -10.73
C ALA A 144 7.95 3.33 -9.62
N ALA A 145 7.19 2.41 -9.04
CA ALA A 145 6.24 2.75 -7.97
C ALA A 145 6.91 2.95 -6.60
N ALA A 146 7.91 2.14 -6.26
CA ALA A 146 8.58 2.19 -4.96
C ALA A 146 9.77 3.17 -4.92
N GLY A 147 10.40 3.42 -6.07
CA GLY A 147 11.68 4.13 -6.18
C GLY A 147 11.61 5.66 -6.03
N PRO A 148 12.69 6.36 -6.47
CA PRO A 148 12.82 7.82 -6.28
C PRO A 148 11.72 8.66 -6.94
N ALA A 149 11.15 8.19 -8.04
CA ALA A 149 10.01 8.85 -8.69
C ALA A 149 8.65 8.38 -8.15
N GLY A 150 8.63 7.51 -7.16
CA GLY A 150 7.46 6.90 -6.54
C GLY A 150 7.41 7.13 -5.03
N MET A 151 7.21 6.04 -4.28
CA MET A 151 6.98 6.06 -2.84
C MET A 151 8.14 6.71 -2.07
N VAL A 152 9.39 6.37 -2.38
CA VAL A 152 10.57 6.98 -1.73
C VAL A 152 10.64 8.48 -2.00
N GLY A 153 10.39 8.91 -3.25
CA GLY A 153 10.34 10.33 -3.60
C GLY A 153 9.17 11.06 -2.92
N GLY A 154 8.01 10.41 -2.80
CA GLY A 154 6.87 10.92 -2.06
C GLY A 154 7.19 11.11 -0.58
N GLN A 155 7.85 10.14 0.06
CA GLN A 155 8.28 10.21 1.44
C GLN A 155 9.33 11.32 1.67
N ALA A 156 10.29 11.45 0.75
CA ALA A 156 11.27 12.54 0.82
C ALA A 156 10.61 13.93 0.67
N HIS A 157 9.58 14.04 -0.19
CA HIS A 157 8.80 15.26 -0.33
C HIS A 157 8.00 15.57 0.94
N ASP A 158 7.38 14.57 1.54
CA ASP A 158 6.63 14.69 2.80
C ASP A 158 7.52 15.24 3.92
N LYS A 159 8.68 14.63 4.15
CA LYS A 159 9.68 15.12 5.13
C LYS A 159 10.16 16.54 4.81
N GLY A 160 10.40 16.86 3.55
CA GLY A 160 10.80 18.22 3.12
C GLY A 160 9.70 19.27 3.24
N ALA A 161 8.44 18.86 3.37
CA ALA A 161 7.27 19.72 3.50
C ALA A 161 6.82 19.95 4.96
N GLU A 162 7.42 19.28 5.93
CA GLU A 162 7.12 19.48 7.35
C GLU A 162 7.19 20.97 7.74
N GLY A 163 6.15 21.44 8.41
CA GLY A 163 6.00 22.84 8.80
C GLY A 163 5.69 23.82 7.66
N LYS A 164 5.45 23.33 6.43
CA LYS A 164 5.05 24.16 5.28
C LYS A 164 3.61 23.92 4.90
N THR A 165 2.95 24.94 4.39
CA THR A 165 1.62 24.80 3.79
C THR A 165 1.79 24.45 2.31
N LEU A 166 1.28 23.28 1.92
CA LEU A 166 1.23 22.85 0.53
C LEU A 166 -0.02 23.41 -0.17
N SER A 167 0.05 23.64 -1.46
CA SER A 167 -1.16 23.78 -2.30
C SER A 167 -1.86 22.42 -2.44
N LEU A 168 -3.14 22.44 -2.80
CA LEU A 168 -3.90 21.20 -3.05
C LEU A 168 -3.24 20.31 -4.11
N LEU A 169 -2.66 20.89 -5.16
CA LEU A 169 -1.99 20.13 -6.21
C LEU A 169 -0.70 19.46 -5.69
N GLU A 170 0.08 20.15 -4.87
CA GLU A 170 1.27 19.58 -4.24
C GLU A 170 0.92 18.45 -3.28
N LEU A 171 -0.11 18.62 -2.44
CA LEU A 171 -0.59 17.56 -1.55
C LEU A 171 -1.07 16.34 -2.34
N MET A 172 -1.86 16.55 -3.40
CA MET A 172 -2.31 15.45 -4.27
C MET A 172 -1.13 14.72 -4.93
N PHE A 173 -0.12 15.45 -5.40
CA PHE A 173 1.07 14.86 -6.00
C PHE A 173 1.87 14.05 -4.98
N LEU A 174 2.05 14.57 -3.78
CA LEU A 174 2.71 13.89 -2.65
C LEU A 174 2.02 12.56 -2.36
N ASP A 175 0.71 12.58 -2.17
CA ASP A 175 -0.08 11.38 -1.83
C ASP A 175 -0.13 10.37 -2.98
N GLN A 176 -0.21 10.85 -4.21
CA GLN A 176 -0.07 9.98 -5.38
C GLN A 176 1.28 9.27 -5.39
N CYS A 177 2.36 9.94 -5.03
CA CYS A 177 3.68 9.33 -4.98
C CYS A 177 3.82 8.41 -3.76
N LYS A 178 3.56 8.90 -2.54
CA LYS A 178 3.78 8.19 -1.28
C LYS A 178 2.88 6.95 -1.16
N THR A 179 1.61 7.09 -1.52
CA THR A 179 0.58 6.05 -1.30
C THR A 179 0.02 5.48 -2.61
N GLY A 180 -0.33 6.35 -3.56
CA GLY A 180 -1.07 5.99 -4.76
C GLY A 180 -0.29 5.07 -5.70
N LYS A 181 0.99 5.35 -5.97
CA LYS A 181 1.79 4.59 -6.94
C LYS A 181 1.94 3.12 -6.60
N LEU A 182 2.06 2.75 -5.32
CA LEU A 182 2.14 1.34 -4.95
C LEU A 182 0.78 0.64 -5.03
N ILE A 183 -0.33 1.37 -4.83
CA ILE A 183 -1.68 0.86 -5.12
C ILE A 183 -1.86 0.65 -6.62
N CYS A 184 -1.46 1.60 -7.46
CA CYS A 184 -1.47 1.43 -8.91
C CYS A 184 -0.61 0.23 -9.34
N ALA A 185 0.59 0.09 -8.79
CA ALA A 185 1.48 -1.04 -9.11
C ALA A 185 0.82 -2.39 -8.85
N SER A 186 0.02 -2.53 -7.80
CA SER A 186 -0.72 -3.78 -7.52
C SER A 186 -1.68 -4.14 -8.66
N LEU A 187 -2.38 -3.16 -9.19
CA LEU A 187 -3.33 -3.33 -10.30
C LEU A 187 -2.61 -3.46 -11.66
N ASP A 188 -1.55 -2.69 -11.88
CA ASP A 188 -0.75 -2.73 -13.11
C ASP A 188 -0.06 -4.08 -13.27
N MET A 189 0.48 -4.66 -12.17
CA MET A 189 1.11 -5.97 -12.18
C MET A 189 0.11 -7.09 -12.49
N ALA A 190 -1.11 -7.04 -11.93
CA ALA A 190 -2.18 -7.98 -12.26
C ALA A 190 -2.59 -7.86 -13.73
N SER A 191 -2.73 -6.63 -14.24
CA SER A 191 -3.06 -6.35 -15.64
C SER A 191 -1.98 -6.84 -16.60
N GLU A 192 -0.70 -6.74 -16.20
CA GLU A 192 0.43 -7.25 -16.97
C GLU A 192 0.43 -8.78 -17.04
N ILE A 193 0.19 -9.46 -15.91
CA ILE A 193 0.09 -10.93 -15.84
C ILE A 193 -1.06 -11.43 -16.72
N ALA A 194 -2.22 -10.79 -16.62
CA ALA A 194 -3.41 -11.16 -17.40
C ALA A 194 -3.27 -10.83 -18.90
N GLY A 195 -2.30 -10.01 -19.29
CA GLY A 195 -2.06 -9.66 -20.70
C GLY A 195 -3.10 -8.73 -21.29
N LEU A 196 -3.62 -7.80 -20.50
CA LEU A 196 -4.63 -6.85 -20.93
C LEU A 196 -4.14 -5.94 -22.06
N SER A 197 -5.09 -5.40 -22.85
CA SER A 197 -4.80 -4.39 -23.86
C SER A 197 -4.24 -3.11 -23.22
N LYS A 198 -3.58 -2.26 -24.03
CA LYS A 198 -3.06 -0.97 -23.54
C LYS A 198 -4.17 -0.07 -22.98
N ASN A 199 -5.34 -0.05 -23.62
CA ASN A 199 -6.45 0.78 -23.19
C ASN A 199 -7.04 0.28 -21.85
N ASP A 200 -7.16 -1.04 -21.69
CA ASP A 200 -7.65 -1.63 -20.45
C ASP A 200 -6.67 -1.39 -19.30
N LYS A 201 -5.37 -1.54 -19.55
CA LYS A 201 -4.32 -1.21 -18.57
C LYS A 201 -4.40 0.26 -18.13
N GLU A 202 -4.59 1.20 -19.05
CA GLU A 202 -4.73 2.62 -18.74
C GLU A 202 -5.99 2.91 -17.90
N ALA A 203 -7.10 2.26 -18.22
CA ALA A 203 -8.35 2.38 -17.45
C ALA A 203 -8.17 1.86 -16.01
N ILE A 204 -7.55 0.70 -15.84
CA ILE A 204 -7.25 0.12 -14.53
C ILE A 204 -6.22 0.97 -13.76
N HIS A 205 -5.19 1.48 -14.43
CA HIS A 205 -4.23 2.40 -13.83
C HIS A 205 -4.92 3.68 -13.33
N THR A 206 -5.83 4.25 -14.13
CA THR A 206 -6.63 5.43 -13.76
C THR A 206 -7.51 5.13 -12.55
N TYR A 207 -8.17 3.96 -12.52
CA TYR A 207 -8.88 3.48 -11.35
C TYR A 207 -7.98 3.46 -10.10
N GLY A 208 -6.78 2.90 -10.24
CA GLY A 208 -5.80 2.83 -9.15
C GLY A 208 -5.41 4.20 -8.59
N LYS A 209 -5.24 5.20 -9.46
CA LYS A 209 -4.96 6.60 -9.05
C LYS A 209 -6.08 7.17 -8.18
N HIS A 210 -7.33 6.98 -8.61
CA HIS A 210 -8.49 7.47 -7.84
C HIS A 210 -8.66 6.73 -6.52
N ILE A 211 -8.42 5.41 -6.49
CA ILE A 211 -8.43 4.61 -5.25
C ILE A 211 -7.34 5.07 -4.29
N GLY A 212 -6.11 5.32 -4.76
CA GLY A 212 -5.01 5.80 -3.93
C GLY A 212 -5.32 7.14 -3.27
N LEU A 213 -5.84 8.09 -4.05
CA LEU A 213 -6.21 9.40 -3.55
C LEU A 213 -7.41 9.33 -2.60
N LEU A 214 -8.45 8.56 -2.95
CA LEU A 214 -9.60 8.29 -2.07
C LEU A 214 -9.15 7.71 -0.74
N PHE A 215 -8.21 6.76 -0.78
CA PHE A 215 -7.69 6.12 0.43
C PHE A 215 -7.05 7.14 1.37
N GLN A 216 -6.20 8.03 0.85
CA GLN A 216 -5.51 9.05 1.64
C GLN A 216 -6.49 10.08 2.20
N ILE A 217 -7.42 10.62 1.38
CA ILE A 217 -8.42 11.58 1.87
C ILE A 217 -9.27 10.97 2.99
N THR A 218 -9.62 9.68 2.88
CA THR A 218 -10.38 9.00 3.94
C THR A 218 -9.54 8.68 5.18
N ASP A 219 -8.22 8.47 5.05
CA ASP A 219 -7.32 8.36 6.21
C ASP A 219 -7.27 9.69 6.98
N ASP A 220 -7.09 10.83 6.30
CA ASP A 220 -7.09 12.17 6.89
C ASP A 220 -8.43 12.47 7.62
N LEU A 221 -9.55 12.08 6.99
CA LEU A 221 -10.88 12.24 7.59
C LEU A 221 -11.06 11.36 8.83
N LEU A 222 -10.49 10.17 8.85
CA LEU A 222 -10.52 9.26 9.99
C LEU A 222 -9.63 9.77 11.12
N ASP A 223 -8.41 10.24 10.83
CA ASP A 223 -7.53 10.83 11.85
C ASP A 223 -8.20 12.04 12.54
N PHE A 224 -8.83 12.89 11.75
CA PHE A 224 -9.55 14.05 12.27
C PHE A 224 -10.77 13.70 13.15
N ASN A 225 -11.48 12.59 12.87
CA ASN A 225 -12.67 12.16 13.61
C ASN A 225 -12.36 11.07 14.64
N GLY A 226 -11.14 10.56 14.68
CA GLY A 226 -10.80 9.31 15.37
C GLY A 226 -10.87 9.40 16.88
N VAL A 227 -11.18 8.26 17.50
CA VAL A 227 -11.03 8.00 18.92
C VAL A 227 -9.89 7.01 19.09
N PHE A 228 -8.98 7.24 20.04
CA PHE A 228 -7.78 6.42 20.29
C PHE A 228 -8.03 4.91 20.27
N GLN A 229 -9.15 4.46 20.82
CA GLN A 229 -9.51 3.04 20.91
C GLN A 229 -9.78 2.36 19.55
N GLU A 230 -10.10 3.14 18.53
CA GLU A 230 -10.42 2.60 17.19
C GLU A 230 -9.22 2.63 16.22
N MET A 231 -8.29 3.58 16.41
CA MET A 231 -7.19 3.84 15.47
C MET A 231 -5.88 3.12 15.79
N GLY A 232 -5.67 2.73 17.06
CA GLY A 232 -4.41 2.12 17.50
C GLY A 232 -3.19 3.07 17.50
N LYS A 233 -3.42 4.38 17.28
CA LYS A 233 -2.47 5.49 17.41
C LYS A 233 -3.17 6.71 18.00
N VAL A 234 -2.41 7.72 18.42
CA VAL A 234 -2.96 8.95 19.01
C VAL A 234 -3.79 9.70 17.96
N PRO A 235 -5.07 10.04 18.23
CA PRO A 235 -5.88 10.87 17.34
C PRO A 235 -5.28 12.27 17.20
N LEU A 236 -5.57 12.96 16.08
CA LEU A 236 -5.07 14.29 15.78
C LEU A 236 -3.53 14.39 15.71
N GLN A 237 -2.84 13.27 15.45
CA GLN A 237 -1.38 13.23 15.32
C GLN A 237 -0.92 14.15 14.19
N ASP A 238 -1.61 14.13 13.04
CA ASP A 238 -1.31 15.00 11.90
C ASP A 238 -1.40 16.50 12.24
N ILE A 239 -2.32 16.89 13.11
CA ILE A 239 -2.45 18.28 13.57
C ILE A 239 -1.31 18.62 14.54
N SER A 240 -0.95 17.74 15.47
CA SER A 240 0.14 17.95 16.42
C SER A 240 1.51 18.00 15.74
N GLU A 241 1.68 17.30 14.63
CA GLU A 241 2.88 17.27 13.79
C GLU A 241 2.87 18.36 12.71
N HIS A 242 1.87 19.25 12.68
CA HIS A 242 1.71 20.30 11.67
C HIS A 242 1.74 19.78 10.23
N LYS A 243 1.23 18.55 9.99
CA LYS A 243 1.12 17.99 8.65
C LYS A 243 0.02 18.68 7.85
N CYS A 244 0.29 18.91 6.59
CA CYS A 244 -0.70 19.39 5.64
C CYS A 244 -1.58 18.20 5.19
N THR A 245 -2.88 18.24 5.50
CA THR A 245 -3.86 17.21 5.16
C THR A 245 -5.01 17.80 4.36
N TYR A 246 -5.84 16.96 3.71
CA TYR A 246 -7.05 17.47 3.03
C TYR A 246 -7.99 18.17 4.00
N VAL A 247 -8.04 17.74 5.25
CA VAL A 247 -8.93 18.35 6.25
C VAL A 247 -8.39 19.70 6.71
N THR A 248 -7.08 19.84 6.93
CA THR A 248 -6.47 21.13 7.31
C THR A 248 -6.50 22.14 6.17
N LEU A 249 -6.39 21.68 4.93
CA LEU A 249 -6.34 22.53 3.74
C LEU A 249 -7.71 22.98 3.24
N LEU A 250 -8.68 22.06 3.20
CA LEU A 250 -9.99 22.27 2.60
C LEU A 250 -11.13 22.42 3.62
N GLY A 251 -10.90 21.97 4.85
CA GLY A 251 -11.95 21.73 5.83
C GLY A 251 -12.69 20.41 5.59
N LYS A 252 -13.24 19.84 6.67
CA LYS A 252 -13.89 18.52 6.69
C LYS A 252 -14.93 18.32 5.57
N HIS A 253 -15.82 19.29 5.37
CA HIS A 253 -16.91 19.15 4.40
C HIS A 253 -16.39 19.05 2.96
N GLN A 254 -15.43 19.88 2.57
CA GLN A 254 -14.87 19.85 1.22
C GLN A 254 -13.99 18.60 1.01
N ALA A 255 -13.25 18.15 2.05
CA ALA A 255 -12.52 16.89 2.01
C ALA A 255 -13.47 15.69 1.77
N GLN A 256 -14.63 15.65 2.44
CA GLN A 256 -15.67 14.64 2.20
C GLN A 256 -16.22 14.70 0.77
N GLN A 257 -16.49 15.90 0.25
CA GLN A 257 -16.92 16.05 -1.14
C GLN A 257 -15.85 15.59 -2.13
N ARG A 258 -14.59 15.89 -1.84
CA ARG A 258 -13.47 15.42 -2.66
C ARG A 258 -13.36 13.90 -2.66
N ALA A 259 -13.44 13.24 -1.50
CA ALA A 259 -13.46 11.78 -1.39
C ALA A 259 -14.56 11.17 -2.26
N ARG A 260 -15.78 11.71 -2.22
CA ARG A 260 -16.89 11.25 -3.06
C ARG A 260 -16.63 11.44 -4.55
N LYS A 261 -16.00 12.55 -4.96
CA LYS A 261 -15.62 12.78 -6.37
C LYS A 261 -14.61 11.74 -6.84
N GLU A 262 -13.60 11.42 -6.03
CA GLU A 262 -12.61 10.39 -6.36
C GLU A 262 -13.28 8.99 -6.45
N ALA A 263 -14.22 8.68 -5.56
CA ALA A 263 -14.98 7.43 -5.61
C ALA A 263 -15.79 7.28 -6.93
N VAL A 264 -16.48 8.34 -7.33
CA VAL A 264 -17.24 8.36 -8.60
C VAL A 264 -16.30 8.21 -9.79
N ALA A 265 -15.19 8.94 -9.82
CA ALA A 265 -14.21 8.87 -10.91
C ALA A 265 -13.57 7.48 -11.02
N ALA A 266 -13.28 6.83 -9.88
CA ALA A 266 -12.82 5.44 -9.86
C ALA A 266 -13.83 4.50 -10.55
N VAL A 267 -15.11 4.57 -10.21
CA VAL A 267 -16.15 3.74 -10.84
C VAL A 267 -16.25 4.04 -12.33
N GLN A 268 -16.20 5.31 -12.72
CA GLN A 268 -16.30 5.74 -14.14
C GLN A 268 -15.13 5.22 -14.99
N SER A 269 -13.90 5.12 -14.43
CA SER A 269 -12.75 4.60 -15.18
C SER A 269 -12.92 3.11 -15.55
N LEU A 270 -13.80 2.37 -14.88
CA LEU A 270 -14.14 0.99 -15.18
C LEU A 270 -15.39 0.85 -16.09
N GLY A 271 -15.84 1.93 -16.72
CA GLY A 271 -17.07 1.94 -17.51
C GLY A 271 -17.08 1.03 -18.76
N ALA A 272 -15.89 0.74 -19.31
CA ALA A 272 -15.75 -0.16 -20.46
C ALA A 272 -15.75 -1.65 -20.11
N PHE A 273 -15.64 -2.00 -18.83
CA PHE A 273 -15.58 -3.38 -18.36
C PHE A 273 -16.99 -3.93 -18.04
N GLY A 274 -17.15 -5.25 -18.15
CA GLY A 274 -18.41 -5.96 -17.90
C GLY A 274 -18.77 -6.10 -16.40
N GLU A 275 -19.75 -6.94 -16.13
CA GLU A 275 -20.27 -7.17 -14.77
C GLU A 275 -19.27 -7.88 -13.86
N GLU A 276 -18.28 -8.57 -14.41
CA GLU A 276 -17.17 -9.19 -13.65
C GLU A 276 -16.39 -8.18 -12.82
N PHE A 277 -16.35 -6.90 -13.23
CA PHE A 277 -15.71 -5.80 -12.50
C PHE A 277 -16.58 -5.19 -11.38
N LYS A 278 -17.80 -5.70 -11.17
CA LYS A 278 -18.68 -5.23 -10.09
C LYS A 278 -17.99 -5.19 -8.72
N PRO A 279 -17.16 -6.17 -8.31
CA PRO A 279 -16.44 -6.09 -7.03
C PRO A 279 -15.57 -4.83 -6.92
N LEU A 280 -14.81 -4.48 -7.98
CA LEU A 280 -13.98 -3.27 -7.96
C LEU A 280 -14.82 -1.99 -7.98
N ARG A 281 -16.01 -1.99 -8.58
CA ARG A 281 -16.93 -0.84 -8.52
C ARG A 281 -17.53 -0.64 -7.11
N GLU A 282 -17.60 -1.70 -6.28
CA GLU A 282 -18.04 -1.62 -4.88
C GLU A 282 -16.94 -1.12 -3.93
N LEU A 283 -15.66 -1.24 -4.30
CA LEU A 283 -14.52 -0.90 -3.43
C LEU A 283 -14.49 0.57 -3.00
N PRO A 284 -14.75 1.57 -3.87
CA PRO A 284 -14.75 2.97 -3.46
C PRO A 284 -15.73 3.27 -2.35
N GLU A 285 -16.96 2.70 -2.40
CA GLU A 285 -17.95 2.87 -1.36
C GLU A 285 -17.51 2.19 -0.05
N MET A 286 -16.89 1.02 -0.14
CA MET A 286 -16.32 0.35 1.04
C MET A 286 -15.23 1.20 1.71
N ILE A 287 -14.42 1.93 0.93
CA ILE A 287 -13.40 2.85 1.45
C ILE A 287 -14.06 4.07 2.10
N LEU A 288 -15.08 4.67 1.49
CA LEU A 288 -15.81 5.81 2.05
C LEU A 288 -16.51 5.48 3.38
N CYS A 289 -17.02 4.25 3.52
CA CYS A 289 -17.79 3.81 4.69
C CYS A 289 -16.92 3.20 5.80
N ARG A 290 -15.61 3.13 5.65
CA ARG A 290 -14.72 2.55 6.67
C ARG A 290 -14.68 3.42 7.93
N ARG A 291 -14.51 2.77 9.08
CA ARG A 291 -14.43 3.42 10.40
C ARG A 291 -13.05 3.33 11.04
N LYS A 292 -12.14 2.58 10.42
CA LYS A 292 -10.76 2.36 10.87
C LYS A 292 -9.87 1.93 9.70
#